data_aeef8abce5d2044ab9c437cf07641775
#
_entry.id   aeef8abce5d2044ab9c437cf07641775
#
_cell.length_a   1.000
_cell.length_b   1.000
_cell.length_c   1.000
_cell.angle_alpha   90.00
_cell.angle_beta   90.00
_cell.angle_gamma   90.00
#
_symmetry.space_group_name_H-M   'P 1'
#
loop_
_entity.id
_entity.type
_entity.pdbx_description
1 polymer ?
#
loop_
_entity_poly.entity_id
_entity_poly.type
_entity_poly.pdbx_seq_one_letter_code
_entity_poly.pdbx_strand_id
1 'polypeptide(L)'
;MPAAQPAVAARNAPNLPSLDAVIGQCRACPRLVEWREGQARTKVARYHDEPYWGRPVPGFGDEQARILLVGLAPGAHGANRTGRVFTGDASGDFLWRAMHAAGLASQPDGRRAGDGLELCGVRVVAAVRCAPPANKPTREEQAACRPYLVRELQLLTAVTVVVPLGAIGWDASLRTLASLGPATATPIPRPAFGHGAEAQIGRYVLVGSYHPSQQNTFTGVLTQAMLGDVLERAKALAGLGESLTGLGPAGR
;
A
#
# COMPACT_ATOMS: atom_id res chain seq x y z
N MET A 1 12.20 -26.93 -1.63
CA MET A 1 13.23 -25.92 -1.36
C MET A 1 12.78 -25.08 -0.17
N PRO A 2 13.62 -24.79 0.83
CA PRO A 2 13.25 -23.84 1.89
C PRO A 2 12.89 -22.50 1.27
N ALA A 3 11.81 -21.89 1.72
CA ALA A 3 11.38 -20.57 1.25
C ALA A 3 12.53 -19.58 1.48
N ALA A 4 12.96 -18.89 0.41
CA ALA A 4 13.99 -17.87 0.54
C ALA A 4 13.58 -16.85 1.61
N GLN A 5 14.51 -16.50 2.49
CA GLN A 5 14.24 -15.48 3.50
C GLN A 5 13.87 -14.16 2.81
N PRO A 6 12.81 -13.44 3.24
CA PRO A 6 12.35 -12.22 2.59
C PRO A 6 13.46 -11.18 2.35
N ALA A 7 14.39 -11.06 3.29
CA ALA A 7 15.51 -10.12 3.19
C ALA A 7 16.45 -10.44 2.02
N VAL A 8 16.76 -11.72 1.77
CA VAL A 8 17.61 -12.16 0.65
C VAL A 8 16.87 -12.02 -0.67
N ALA A 9 15.62 -12.51 -0.70
CA ALA A 9 14.79 -12.47 -1.90
C ALA A 9 14.53 -11.04 -2.37
N ALA A 10 14.18 -10.13 -1.44
CA ALA A 10 13.95 -8.72 -1.74
C ALA A 10 15.23 -8.03 -2.26
N ARG A 11 16.38 -8.26 -1.59
CA ARG A 11 17.66 -7.64 -1.98
C ARG A 11 18.08 -7.99 -3.41
N ASN A 12 17.81 -9.22 -3.82
CA ASN A 12 18.23 -9.73 -5.14
C ASN A 12 17.28 -9.31 -6.28
N ALA A 13 16.12 -8.71 -5.99
CA ALA A 13 15.20 -8.23 -7.01
C ALA A 13 15.77 -6.97 -7.69
N PRO A 14 16.09 -6.99 -9.01
CA PRO A 14 16.73 -5.86 -9.69
C PRO A 14 15.77 -4.69 -10.00
N ASN A 15 14.47 -4.95 -10.08
CA ASN A 15 13.42 -4.00 -10.45
C ASN A 15 12.10 -4.35 -9.77
N LEU A 16 11.08 -3.48 -9.91
CA LEU A 16 9.76 -3.67 -9.30
C LEU A 16 9.05 -4.93 -9.80
N PRO A 17 8.99 -5.25 -11.10
CA PRO A 17 8.36 -6.50 -11.54
C PRO A 17 8.99 -7.76 -10.93
N SER A 18 10.33 -7.79 -10.82
CA SER A 18 11.03 -8.91 -10.15
C SER A 18 10.72 -8.96 -8.65
N LEU A 19 10.63 -7.81 -7.99
CA LEU A 19 10.23 -7.72 -6.58
C LEU A 19 8.80 -8.21 -6.38
N ASP A 20 7.87 -7.81 -7.23
CA ASP A 20 6.47 -8.20 -7.18
C ASP A 20 6.31 -9.72 -7.39
N ALA A 21 7.09 -10.31 -8.30
CA ALA A 21 7.13 -11.76 -8.51
C ALA A 21 7.65 -12.51 -7.27
N VAL A 22 8.71 -12.02 -6.65
CA VAL A 22 9.28 -12.58 -5.41
C VAL A 22 8.30 -12.45 -4.24
N ILE A 23 7.64 -11.30 -4.10
CA ILE A 23 6.58 -11.11 -3.09
C ILE A 23 5.49 -12.15 -3.28
N GLY A 24 4.96 -12.32 -4.49
CA GLY A 24 3.87 -13.24 -4.80
C GLY A 24 4.14 -14.71 -4.45
N GLN A 25 5.42 -15.09 -4.26
CA GLN A 25 5.85 -16.45 -3.91
C GLN A 25 6.21 -16.62 -2.43
N CYS A 26 6.18 -15.55 -1.61
CA CYS A 26 6.63 -15.58 -0.23
C CYS A 26 5.76 -16.48 0.66
N ARG A 27 6.42 -17.30 1.48
CA ARG A 27 5.80 -18.22 2.47
C ARG A 27 6.47 -18.12 3.86
N ALA A 28 7.11 -16.99 4.18
CA ALA A 28 7.94 -16.85 5.37
C ALA A 28 7.15 -16.83 6.70
N CYS A 29 5.85 -16.52 6.68
CA CYS A 29 5.02 -16.40 7.87
C CYS A 29 3.96 -17.51 7.88
N PRO A 30 4.17 -18.67 8.58
CA PRO A 30 3.26 -19.82 8.52
C PRO A 30 1.81 -19.48 8.86
N ARG A 31 1.58 -18.70 9.94
CA ARG A 31 0.23 -18.27 10.36
C ARG A 31 -0.49 -17.47 9.25
N LEU A 32 0.22 -16.56 8.56
CA LEU A 32 -0.37 -15.77 7.46
C LEU A 32 -0.61 -16.63 6.22
N VAL A 33 0.29 -17.58 5.93
CA VAL A 33 0.12 -18.52 4.82
C VAL A 33 -1.13 -19.36 5.03
N GLU A 34 -1.26 -19.98 6.21
CA GLU A 34 -2.42 -20.82 6.55
C GLU A 34 -3.73 -20.01 6.46
N TRP A 35 -3.74 -18.80 7.05
CA TRP A 35 -4.93 -17.96 7.06
C TRP A 35 -5.34 -17.51 5.65
N ARG A 36 -4.43 -16.89 4.87
CA ARG A 36 -4.77 -16.36 3.54
C ARG A 36 -5.22 -17.45 2.57
N GLU A 37 -4.55 -18.63 2.61
CA GLU A 37 -4.91 -19.77 1.78
C GLU A 37 -6.19 -20.46 2.28
N GLY A 38 -6.40 -20.51 3.59
CA GLY A 38 -7.66 -20.95 4.20
C GLY A 38 -8.82 -20.10 3.70
N GLN A 39 -8.72 -18.77 3.78
CA GLN A 39 -9.75 -17.86 3.27
C GLN A 39 -10.00 -18.03 1.75
N ALA A 40 -8.96 -18.32 0.99
CA ALA A 40 -9.09 -18.57 -0.45
C ALA A 40 -9.80 -19.89 -0.77
N ARG A 41 -9.68 -20.91 0.11
CA ARG A 41 -10.39 -22.20 -0.04
C ARG A 41 -11.85 -22.12 0.45
N THR A 42 -12.04 -21.57 1.66
CA THR A 42 -13.38 -21.55 2.29
C THR A 42 -14.28 -20.49 1.72
N LYS A 43 -13.70 -19.36 1.27
CA LYS A 43 -14.40 -18.22 0.67
C LYS A 43 -15.55 -17.72 1.57
N VAL A 44 -16.33 -16.77 1.12
CA VAL A 44 -17.62 -16.38 1.71
C VAL A 44 -18.70 -16.55 0.64
N ALA A 45 -19.95 -16.73 1.05
CA ALA A 45 -21.08 -17.00 0.15
C ALA A 45 -21.15 -15.99 -1.01
N ARG A 46 -20.96 -14.71 -0.72
CA ARG A 46 -20.98 -13.62 -1.72
C ARG A 46 -19.95 -13.79 -2.85
N TYR A 47 -18.84 -14.47 -2.60
CA TYR A 47 -17.73 -14.66 -3.55
C TYR A 47 -17.39 -16.13 -3.79
N HIS A 48 -18.35 -17.02 -3.56
CA HIS A 48 -18.14 -18.47 -3.65
C HIS A 48 -17.61 -18.89 -5.04
N ASP A 49 -18.14 -18.31 -6.10
CA ASP A 49 -17.80 -18.66 -7.49
C ASP A 49 -16.58 -17.89 -8.03
N GLU A 50 -16.05 -16.92 -7.26
CA GLU A 50 -14.90 -16.16 -7.70
C GLU A 50 -13.58 -16.88 -7.38
N PRO A 51 -12.57 -16.82 -8.28
CA PRO A 51 -11.22 -17.25 -7.94
C PRO A 51 -10.60 -16.28 -6.92
N TYR A 52 -9.95 -16.84 -5.89
CA TYR A 52 -9.16 -16.05 -4.97
C TYR A 52 -7.68 -16.14 -5.34
N TRP A 53 -6.98 -15.00 -5.25
CA TRP A 53 -5.54 -14.93 -5.40
C TRP A 53 -4.80 -15.77 -4.34
N GLY A 54 -5.15 -15.62 -3.06
CA GLY A 54 -4.67 -16.43 -1.93
C GLY A 54 -3.15 -16.39 -1.69
N ARG A 55 -2.45 -15.44 -2.27
CA ARG A 55 -0.99 -15.26 -2.17
C ARG A 55 -0.65 -13.89 -1.59
N PRO A 56 0.63 -13.61 -1.26
CA PRO A 56 1.04 -12.24 -0.94
C PRO A 56 0.70 -11.28 -2.07
N VAL A 57 0.24 -10.09 -1.71
CA VAL A 57 -0.18 -9.08 -2.66
C VAL A 57 0.98 -8.10 -2.90
N PRO A 58 1.46 -7.97 -4.14
CA PRO A 58 2.50 -7.01 -4.49
C PRO A 58 2.01 -5.56 -4.41
N GLY A 59 2.91 -4.60 -4.68
CA GLY A 59 2.54 -3.21 -4.87
C GLY A 59 1.79 -3.00 -6.19
N PHE A 60 1.12 -1.84 -6.30
CA PHE A 60 0.37 -1.47 -7.50
C PHE A 60 0.57 0.01 -7.81
N GLY A 61 0.75 0.34 -9.08
CA GLY A 61 0.80 1.71 -9.58
C GLY A 61 2.09 2.04 -10.33
N ASP A 62 2.42 3.32 -10.38
CA ASP A 62 3.47 3.90 -11.19
C ASP A 62 4.88 3.44 -10.73
N GLU A 63 5.70 2.96 -11.64
CA GLU A 63 7.10 2.61 -11.37
C GLU A 63 8.00 3.85 -11.22
N GLN A 64 7.54 5.01 -11.70
CA GLN A 64 8.20 6.31 -11.54
C GLN A 64 7.52 7.16 -10.46
N ALA A 65 6.79 6.51 -9.55
CA ALA A 65 6.04 7.18 -8.49
C ALA A 65 6.90 8.17 -7.69
N ARG A 66 6.32 9.32 -7.39
CA ARG A 66 6.87 10.34 -6.47
C ARG A 66 6.22 10.26 -5.09
N ILE A 67 5.05 9.62 -5.02
CA ILE A 67 4.28 9.37 -3.79
C ILE A 67 4.15 7.86 -3.58
N LEU A 68 4.43 7.40 -2.35
CA LEU A 68 4.18 6.02 -1.91
C LEU A 68 3.09 5.99 -0.85
N LEU A 69 1.93 5.39 -1.14
CA LEU A 69 0.90 5.12 -0.15
C LEU A 69 1.17 3.78 0.55
N VAL A 70 1.15 3.78 1.88
CA VAL A 70 1.46 2.58 2.69
C VAL A 70 0.27 2.22 3.56
N GLY A 71 -0.47 1.18 3.16
CA GLY A 71 -1.54 0.57 3.96
C GLY A 71 -1.02 -0.47 4.97
N LEU A 72 -1.95 -1.08 5.70
CA LEU A 72 -1.62 -2.10 6.71
C LEU A 72 -1.34 -3.47 6.08
N ALA A 73 -2.34 -4.08 5.49
CA ALA A 73 -2.33 -5.44 4.97
C ALA A 73 -3.53 -5.70 4.04
N PRO A 74 -3.47 -6.72 3.18
CA PRO A 74 -4.60 -7.15 2.36
C PRO A 74 -5.80 -7.56 3.22
N GLY A 75 -7.01 -7.11 2.85
CA GLY A 75 -8.25 -7.65 3.39
C GLY A 75 -8.50 -9.08 2.89
N ALA A 76 -9.04 -9.96 3.76
CA ALA A 76 -9.24 -11.38 3.46
C ALA A 76 -10.11 -11.62 2.21
N HIS A 77 -11.14 -10.82 2.00
CA HIS A 77 -12.08 -10.90 0.87
C HIS A 77 -11.97 -9.73 -0.12
N GLY A 78 -11.04 -8.79 0.13
CA GLY A 78 -10.63 -7.72 -0.77
C GLY A 78 -9.37 -8.11 -1.53
N ALA A 79 -8.23 -7.53 -1.19
CA ALA A 79 -6.97 -7.74 -1.90
C ALA A 79 -6.46 -9.19 -1.88
N ASN A 80 -6.74 -9.99 -0.83
CA ASN A 80 -6.43 -11.43 -0.82
C ASN A 80 -7.27 -12.22 -1.84
N ARG A 81 -8.46 -11.72 -2.22
CA ARG A 81 -9.27 -12.28 -3.30
C ARG A 81 -8.78 -11.82 -4.66
N THR A 82 -8.59 -10.52 -4.84
CA THR A 82 -8.37 -9.90 -6.15
C THR A 82 -6.91 -9.90 -6.62
N GLY A 83 -5.94 -10.06 -5.69
CA GLY A 83 -4.51 -9.98 -5.99
C GLY A 83 -3.97 -8.56 -6.14
N ARG A 84 -4.81 -7.51 -6.01
CA ARG A 84 -4.40 -6.11 -6.08
C ARG A 84 -4.73 -5.39 -4.77
N VAL A 85 -3.77 -4.65 -4.24
CA VAL A 85 -3.91 -3.86 -3.00
C VAL A 85 -5.12 -2.91 -3.10
N PHE A 86 -5.85 -2.71 -1.99
CA PHE A 86 -7.05 -1.89 -1.91
C PHE A 86 -8.10 -2.17 -2.99
N THR A 87 -8.31 -3.42 -3.37
CA THR A 87 -9.24 -3.78 -4.45
C THR A 87 -10.23 -4.82 -3.98
N GLY A 88 -11.52 -4.54 -4.25
CA GLY A 88 -12.62 -5.46 -3.99
C GLY A 88 -13.18 -5.42 -2.57
N ASP A 89 -12.95 -4.33 -1.84
CA ASP A 89 -13.57 -4.02 -0.54
C ASP A 89 -13.84 -2.52 -0.40
N ALA A 90 -14.63 -2.14 0.62
CA ALA A 90 -15.04 -0.75 0.84
C ALA A 90 -13.87 0.21 1.13
N SER A 91 -12.75 -0.29 1.66
CA SER A 91 -11.55 0.54 1.88
C SER A 91 -10.93 0.97 0.55
N GLY A 92 -10.92 0.05 -0.42
CA GLY A 92 -10.48 0.32 -1.78
C GLY A 92 -11.42 1.29 -2.50
N ASP A 93 -12.73 1.05 -2.44
CA ASP A 93 -13.72 1.92 -3.06
C ASP A 93 -13.62 3.36 -2.54
N PHE A 94 -13.33 3.52 -1.24
CA PHE A 94 -13.13 4.83 -0.64
C PHE A 94 -11.84 5.50 -1.11
N LEU A 95 -10.74 4.75 -1.15
CA LEU A 95 -9.42 5.24 -1.56
C LEU A 95 -9.40 5.65 -3.04
N TRP A 96 -9.91 4.79 -3.92
CA TRP A 96 -9.87 5.05 -5.37
C TRP A 96 -10.69 6.27 -5.76
N ARG A 97 -11.85 6.51 -5.12
CA ARG A 97 -12.64 7.74 -5.33
C ARG A 97 -11.86 9.00 -4.96
N ALA A 98 -11.19 9.00 -3.81
CA ALA A 98 -10.38 10.14 -3.40
C ALA A 98 -9.18 10.35 -4.34
N MET A 99 -8.50 9.27 -4.74
CA MET A 99 -7.36 9.34 -5.66
C MET A 99 -7.76 9.81 -7.05
N HIS A 100 -8.91 9.36 -7.57
CA HIS A 100 -9.45 9.84 -8.85
C HIS A 100 -9.81 11.33 -8.78
N ALA A 101 -10.49 11.77 -7.71
CA ALA A 101 -10.80 13.18 -7.50
C ALA A 101 -9.53 14.06 -7.42
N ALA A 102 -8.45 13.53 -6.87
CA ALA A 102 -7.13 14.18 -6.81
C ALA A 102 -6.32 14.06 -8.13
N GLY A 103 -6.83 13.41 -9.17
CA GLY A 103 -6.12 13.19 -10.44
C GLY A 103 -4.95 12.18 -10.36
N LEU A 104 -4.93 11.33 -9.33
CA LEU A 104 -3.89 10.32 -9.10
C LEU A 104 -4.29 8.92 -9.56
N ALA A 105 -5.55 8.72 -9.97
CA ALA A 105 -6.08 7.47 -10.50
C ALA A 105 -6.94 7.72 -11.75
N SER A 106 -6.88 6.82 -12.73
CA SER A 106 -7.59 6.95 -14.01
C SER A 106 -9.11 6.78 -13.89
N GLN A 107 -9.58 6.13 -12.83
CA GLN A 107 -11.00 5.85 -12.59
C GLN A 107 -11.31 5.83 -11.09
N PRO A 108 -12.59 6.10 -10.69
CA PRO A 108 -12.98 6.22 -9.29
C PRO A 108 -13.21 4.89 -8.57
N ASP A 109 -13.11 3.78 -9.27
CA ASP A 109 -13.29 2.44 -8.68
C ASP A 109 -12.20 1.47 -9.13
N GLY A 110 -12.04 0.39 -8.33
CA GLY A 110 -11.11 -0.68 -8.61
C GLY A 110 -11.70 -2.01 -8.14
N ARG A 111 -12.23 -2.81 -9.08
CA ARG A 111 -13.01 -4.01 -8.77
C ARG A 111 -12.20 -5.29 -8.82
N ARG A 112 -11.22 -5.37 -9.71
CA ARG A 112 -10.38 -6.55 -9.95
C ARG A 112 -9.04 -6.14 -10.56
N ALA A 113 -8.05 -7.01 -10.51
CA ALA A 113 -6.84 -6.83 -11.29
C ALA A 113 -7.16 -6.85 -12.79
N GLY A 114 -6.54 -5.93 -13.55
CA GLY A 114 -6.76 -5.82 -15.00
C GLY A 114 -8.06 -5.13 -15.42
N ASP A 115 -8.68 -4.34 -14.55
CA ASP A 115 -9.91 -3.57 -14.84
C ASP A 115 -9.65 -2.19 -15.48
N GLY A 116 -8.42 -1.89 -15.87
CA GLY A 116 -8.04 -0.62 -16.49
C GLY A 116 -7.69 0.50 -15.50
N LEU A 117 -7.77 0.25 -14.17
CA LEU A 117 -7.29 1.23 -13.19
C LEU A 117 -5.78 1.42 -13.33
N GLU A 118 -5.38 2.65 -13.57
CA GLU A 118 -3.98 3.10 -13.61
C GLU A 118 -3.75 4.22 -12.61
N LEU A 119 -2.55 4.30 -12.06
CA LEU A 119 -2.14 5.34 -11.12
C LEU A 119 -1.06 6.21 -11.77
N CYS A 120 -1.10 7.51 -11.52
CA CYS A 120 -0.14 8.46 -12.04
C CYS A 120 0.64 9.12 -10.91
N GLY A 121 1.96 8.99 -10.93
CA GLY A 121 2.86 9.54 -9.91
C GLY A 121 2.76 8.87 -8.53
N VAL A 122 1.99 7.81 -8.40
CA VAL A 122 1.70 7.12 -7.12
C VAL A 122 1.90 5.62 -7.25
N ARG A 123 2.50 5.02 -6.22
CA ARG A 123 2.47 3.58 -5.98
C ARG A 123 1.81 3.29 -4.64
N VAL A 124 1.00 2.25 -4.57
CA VAL A 124 0.26 1.84 -3.37
C VAL A 124 0.74 0.47 -2.92
N VAL A 125 1.04 0.33 -1.65
CA VAL A 125 1.57 -0.89 -1.05
C VAL A 125 0.93 -1.19 0.30
N ALA A 126 1.12 -2.39 0.80
CA ALA A 126 0.81 -2.74 2.18
C ALA A 126 2.09 -3.06 2.96
N ALA A 127 2.16 -2.66 4.22
CA ALA A 127 3.30 -2.95 5.10
C ALA A 127 3.49 -4.46 5.31
N VAL A 128 2.38 -5.21 5.35
CA VAL A 128 2.36 -6.68 5.35
C VAL A 128 1.65 -7.16 4.09
N ARG A 129 2.28 -8.04 3.32
CA ARG A 129 1.80 -8.45 1.99
C ARG A 129 0.76 -9.57 2.01
N CYS A 130 0.46 -10.14 3.16
CA CYS A 130 -0.51 -11.22 3.35
C CYS A 130 -1.67 -10.77 4.21
N ALA A 131 -2.88 -11.24 3.93
CA ALA A 131 -4.03 -11.03 4.79
C ALA A 131 -3.79 -11.68 6.17
N PRO A 132 -3.88 -10.94 7.27
CA PRO A 132 -3.76 -11.50 8.61
C PRO A 132 -5.13 -11.81 9.22
N PRO A 133 -5.24 -12.76 10.17
CA PRO A 133 -6.44 -12.94 10.97
C PRO A 133 -6.88 -11.63 11.64
N ALA A 134 -8.17 -11.33 11.58
CA ALA A 134 -8.78 -10.12 12.16
C ALA A 134 -8.11 -8.79 11.75
N ASN A 135 -7.45 -8.74 10.60
CA ASN A 135 -6.64 -7.60 10.12
C ASN A 135 -5.53 -7.17 11.09
N LYS A 136 -5.01 -8.11 11.90
CA LYS A 136 -3.98 -7.84 12.92
C LYS A 136 -2.72 -8.68 12.67
N PRO A 137 -1.75 -8.18 11.91
CA PRO A 137 -0.44 -8.81 11.78
C PRO A 137 0.34 -8.67 13.09
N THR A 138 1.14 -9.68 13.45
CA THR A 138 2.04 -9.58 14.61
C THR A 138 3.23 -8.67 14.32
N ARG A 139 3.98 -8.30 15.36
CA ARG A 139 5.21 -7.50 15.21
C ARG A 139 6.28 -8.26 14.43
N GLU A 140 6.38 -9.57 14.65
CA GLU A 140 7.31 -10.47 13.96
C GLU A 140 6.96 -10.56 12.46
N GLU A 141 5.69 -10.67 12.12
CA GLU A 141 5.22 -10.69 10.73
C GLU A 141 5.47 -9.36 10.01
N GLN A 142 5.26 -8.23 10.69
CA GLN A 142 5.61 -6.91 10.18
C GLN A 142 7.13 -6.79 9.95
N ALA A 143 7.94 -7.27 10.90
CA ALA A 143 9.40 -7.27 10.78
C ALA A 143 9.88 -8.18 9.63
N ALA A 144 9.33 -9.38 9.50
CA ALA A 144 9.65 -10.32 8.43
C ALA A 144 9.26 -9.79 7.04
N CYS A 145 8.20 -8.98 6.94
CA CYS A 145 7.71 -8.42 5.68
C CYS A 145 8.41 -7.11 5.28
N ARG A 146 8.99 -6.37 6.23
CA ARG A 146 9.64 -5.06 6.03
C ARG A 146 10.70 -5.04 4.91
N PRO A 147 11.54 -6.08 4.72
CA PRO A 147 12.54 -6.08 3.64
C PRO A 147 11.97 -5.79 2.25
N TYR A 148 10.73 -6.20 1.98
CA TYR A 148 10.06 -5.89 0.70
C TYR A 148 9.78 -4.39 0.56
N LEU A 149 9.28 -3.73 1.62
CA LEU A 149 9.02 -2.29 1.59
C LEU A 149 10.31 -1.48 1.53
N VAL A 150 11.38 -1.94 2.20
CA VAL A 150 12.72 -1.35 2.09
C VAL A 150 13.20 -1.40 0.63
N ARG A 151 13.10 -2.59 0.00
CA ARG A 151 13.55 -2.75 -1.38
C ARG A 151 12.72 -1.93 -2.36
N GLU A 152 11.41 -1.85 -2.14
CA GLU A 152 10.51 -1.05 -2.97
C GLU A 152 10.88 0.43 -2.94
N LEU A 153 11.16 1.00 -1.76
CA LEU A 153 11.67 2.37 -1.63
C LEU A 153 13.04 2.58 -2.26
N GLN A 154 13.92 1.58 -2.25
CA GLN A 154 15.22 1.65 -2.95
C GLN A 154 15.07 1.67 -4.47
N LEU A 155 14.08 0.96 -5.00
CA LEU A 155 13.79 0.90 -6.45
C LEU A 155 13.02 2.14 -6.92
N LEU A 156 12.15 2.69 -6.09
CA LEU A 156 11.37 3.90 -6.36
C LEU A 156 12.21 5.16 -6.07
N THR A 157 13.21 5.42 -6.91
CA THR A 157 14.19 6.49 -6.67
C THR A 157 13.60 7.89 -6.69
N ALA A 158 12.46 8.09 -7.36
CA ALA A 158 11.74 9.36 -7.47
C ALA A 158 10.83 9.65 -6.26
N VAL A 159 10.55 8.67 -5.39
CA VAL A 159 9.70 8.89 -4.21
C VAL A 159 10.34 9.88 -3.24
N THR A 160 9.61 10.92 -2.94
CA THR A 160 9.93 11.94 -1.92
C THR A 160 8.85 12.06 -0.86
N VAL A 161 7.61 11.61 -1.14
CA VAL A 161 6.50 11.68 -0.20
C VAL A 161 5.98 10.27 0.10
N VAL A 162 5.79 9.98 1.38
CA VAL A 162 5.17 8.74 1.85
C VAL A 162 3.87 9.08 2.57
N VAL A 163 2.77 8.46 2.17
CA VAL A 163 1.45 8.64 2.79
C VAL A 163 1.05 7.37 3.53
N PRO A 164 1.38 7.26 4.83
CA PRO A 164 0.94 6.15 5.66
C PRO A 164 -0.57 6.24 5.95
N LEU A 165 -1.28 5.15 5.71
CA LEU A 165 -2.71 5.02 5.99
C LEU A 165 -2.90 4.31 7.34
N GLY A 166 -3.16 5.09 8.39
CA GLY A 166 -3.33 4.64 9.77
C GLY A 166 -2.02 4.52 10.57
N ALA A 167 -2.16 4.39 11.90
CA ALA A 167 -1.02 4.36 12.84
C ALA A 167 -0.03 3.22 12.57
N ILE A 168 -0.50 2.05 12.13
CA ILE A 168 0.38 0.92 11.81
C ILE A 168 1.18 1.21 10.53
N GLY A 169 0.54 1.82 9.50
CA GLY A 169 1.23 2.28 8.29
C GLY A 169 2.30 3.32 8.62
N TRP A 170 2.00 4.26 9.54
CA TRP A 170 2.95 5.27 10.02
C TRP A 170 4.17 4.64 10.71
N ASP A 171 3.93 3.74 11.67
CA ASP A 171 5.01 3.02 12.36
C ASP A 171 5.85 2.19 11.39
N ALA A 172 5.21 1.48 10.47
CA ALA A 172 5.89 0.68 9.44
C ALA A 172 6.75 1.56 8.52
N SER A 173 6.25 2.73 8.11
CA SER A 173 7.00 3.68 7.28
C SER A 173 8.22 4.22 8.00
N LEU A 174 8.10 4.67 9.26
CA LEU A 174 9.24 5.14 10.06
C LEU A 174 10.30 4.06 10.23
N ARG A 175 9.90 2.81 10.56
CA ARG A 175 10.85 1.69 10.71
C ARG A 175 11.51 1.33 9.38
N THR A 176 10.79 1.42 8.29
CA THR A 176 11.32 1.13 6.95
C THR A 176 12.33 2.18 6.54
N LEU A 177 12.03 3.47 6.72
CA LEU A 177 12.96 4.55 6.43
C LEU A 177 14.23 4.44 7.28
N ALA A 178 14.11 4.18 8.58
CA ALA A 178 15.26 3.95 9.45
C ALA A 178 16.16 2.78 8.98
N SER A 179 15.60 1.81 8.25
CA SER A 179 16.35 0.69 7.69
C SER A 179 17.12 1.04 6.40
N LEU A 180 16.87 2.21 5.79
CA LEU A 180 17.58 2.67 4.59
C LEU A 180 18.96 3.26 4.92
N GLY A 181 19.19 3.66 6.16
CA GLY A 181 20.50 4.16 6.61
C GLY A 181 20.41 5.36 7.55
N PRO A 182 21.58 5.88 8.01
CA PRO A 182 21.63 6.96 9.01
C PRO A 182 20.94 8.25 8.57
N ALA A 183 20.99 8.59 7.28
CA ALA A 183 20.36 9.80 6.73
C ALA A 183 18.82 9.80 6.86
N THR A 184 18.22 8.64 7.10
CA THR A 184 16.77 8.44 7.28
C THR A 184 16.43 7.86 8.65
N ALA A 185 17.31 8.04 9.64
CA ALA A 185 17.07 7.66 11.03
C ALA A 185 15.83 8.38 11.57
N THR A 186 15.06 7.68 12.40
CA THR A 186 13.88 8.27 13.04
C THR A 186 14.32 9.36 14.01
N PRO A 187 13.78 10.59 13.91
CA PRO A 187 14.08 11.68 14.84
C PRO A 187 13.71 11.36 16.29
N ILE A 188 14.35 12.08 17.23
CA ILE A 188 14.00 12.06 18.66
C ILE A 188 13.59 13.48 19.04
N PRO A 189 12.35 13.73 19.55
CA PRO A 189 11.32 12.73 19.81
C PRO A 189 10.76 12.12 18.53
N ARG A 190 10.30 10.86 18.64
CA ARG A 190 9.69 10.17 17.51
C ARG A 190 8.42 10.89 17.05
N PRO A 191 8.24 11.16 15.73
CA PRO A 191 7.06 11.80 15.21
C PRO A 191 5.77 11.02 15.57
N ALA A 192 4.80 11.72 16.17
CA ALA A 192 3.51 11.15 16.53
C ALA A 192 2.63 11.01 15.28
N PHE A 193 1.86 9.93 15.23
CA PHE A 193 0.84 9.75 14.18
C PHE A 193 -0.35 10.68 14.43
N GLY A 194 -0.86 11.28 13.37
CA GLY A 194 -2.11 12.01 13.31
C GLY A 194 -2.58 12.12 11.86
N HIS A 195 -3.89 12.39 11.66
CA HIS A 195 -4.39 12.74 10.34
C HIS A 195 -3.84 14.12 9.96
N GLY A 196 -3.25 14.24 8.77
CA GLY A 196 -2.56 15.46 8.33
C GLY A 196 -1.21 15.71 9.02
N ALA A 197 -0.76 14.85 9.95
CA ALA A 197 0.55 15.00 10.57
C ALA A 197 1.67 14.85 9.54
N GLU A 198 2.65 15.75 9.58
CA GLU A 198 3.83 15.72 8.71
C GLU A 198 5.10 15.43 9.49
N ALA A 199 6.03 14.70 8.88
CA ALA A 199 7.35 14.47 9.44
C ALA A 199 8.40 14.39 8.33
N GLN A 200 9.46 15.19 8.45
CA GLN A 200 10.62 15.12 7.57
C GLN A 200 11.57 14.02 8.04
N ILE A 201 11.88 13.05 7.18
CA ILE A 201 12.81 11.93 7.47
C ILE A 201 13.83 11.83 6.32
N GLY A 202 14.98 12.45 6.50
CA GLY A 202 15.95 12.61 5.42
C GLY A 202 15.33 13.35 4.22
N ARG A 203 15.37 12.73 3.05
CA ARG A 203 14.74 13.29 1.83
C ARG A 203 13.22 13.08 1.74
N TYR A 204 12.64 12.28 2.64
CA TYR A 204 11.23 11.90 2.58
C TYR A 204 10.39 12.79 3.50
N VAL A 205 9.21 13.16 3.03
CA VAL A 205 8.16 13.74 3.87
C VAL A 205 7.07 12.70 4.09
N LEU A 206 6.76 12.39 5.35
CA LEU A 206 5.58 11.60 5.70
C LEU A 206 4.39 12.53 5.86
N VAL A 207 3.24 12.14 5.29
CA VAL A 207 1.95 12.83 5.50
C VAL A 207 0.93 11.79 5.96
N GLY A 208 0.55 11.81 7.23
CA GLY A 208 -0.32 10.80 7.83
C GLY A 208 -1.79 10.95 7.42
N SER A 209 -2.46 9.85 7.11
CA SER A 209 -3.91 9.81 6.99
C SER A 209 -4.51 8.76 7.91
N TYR A 210 -5.72 8.99 8.43
CA TYR A 210 -6.50 7.89 8.99
C TYR A 210 -6.72 6.80 7.94
N HIS A 211 -6.80 5.54 8.38
CA HIS A 211 -7.00 4.42 7.47
C HIS A 211 -8.42 4.43 6.89
N PRO A 212 -8.61 4.21 5.57
CA PRO A 212 -9.93 4.18 4.92
C PRO A 212 -10.71 2.89 5.23
N SER A 213 -10.64 2.41 6.48
CA SER A 213 -11.41 1.25 6.96
C SER A 213 -12.89 1.59 7.06
N GLN A 214 -13.76 0.58 6.91
CA GLN A 214 -15.20 0.75 7.11
C GLN A 214 -15.53 1.41 8.45
N GLN A 215 -14.81 1.03 9.52
CA GLN A 215 -15.00 1.65 10.83
C GLN A 215 -14.81 3.18 10.77
N ASN A 216 -13.73 3.66 10.18
CA ASN A 216 -13.44 5.09 10.12
C ASN A 216 -14.36 5.84 9.14
N THR A 217 -14.70 5.22 8.01
CA THR A 217 -15.50 5.87 6.97
C THR A 217 -16.99 5.91 7.32
N PHE A 218 -17.54 4.85 7.94
CA PHE A 218 -18.95 4.81 8.35
C PHE A 218 -19.23 5.66 9.59
N THR A 219 -18.24 5.85 10.46
CA THR A 219 -18.38 6.69 11.66
C THR A 219 -18.01 8.16 11.42
N GLY A 220 -17.59 8.52 10.19
CA GLY A 220 -17.19 9.88 9.86
C GLY A 220 -15.83 10.32 10.42
N VAL A 221 -15.05 9.40 11.04
CA VAL A 221 -13.68 9.67 11.49
C VAL A 221 -12.75 10.00 10.32
N LEU A 222 -13.03 9.42 9.14
CA LEU A 222 -12.40 9.81 7.88
C LEU A 222 -13.47 10.07 6.83
N THR A 223 -13.46 11.27 6.26
CA THR A 223 -14.32 11.68 5.14
C THR A 223 -13.55 11.72 3.83
N GLN A 224 -14.25 11.75 2.68
CA GLN A 224 -13.63 11.92 1.36
C GLN A 224 -12.83 13.23 1.28
N ALA A 225 -13.37 14.33 1.81
CA ALA A 225 -12.67 15.62 1.84
C ALA A 225 -11.37 15.54 2.63
N MET A 226 -11.39 14.96 3.84
CA MET A 226 -10.19 14.80 4.67
C MET A 226 -9.10 14.00 3.94
N LEU A 227 -9.45 12.89 3.29
CA LEU A 227 -8.46 12.11 2.53
C LEU A 227 -8.00 12.88 1.29
N GLY A 228 -8.90 13.62 0.63
CA GLY A 228 -8.58 14.51 -0.48
C GLY A 228 -7.53 15.55 -0.09
N ASP A 229 -7.70 16.23 1.05
CA ASP A 229 -6.75 17.23 1.56
C ASP A 229 -5.34 16.63 1.77
N VAL A 230 -5.25 15.41 2.33
CA VAL A 230 -3.96 14.70 2.48
C VAL A 230 -3.34 14.38 1.11
N LEU A 231 -4.12 13.93 0.13
CA LEU A 231 -3.63 13.63 -1.21
C LEU A 231 -3.17 14.88 -1.96
N GLU A 232 -3.92 15.97 -1.89
CA GLU A 232 -3.51 17.26 -2.48
C GLU A 232 -2.24 17.81 -1.81
N ARG A 233 -2.13 17.70 -0.50
CA ARG A 233 -0.90 18.05 0.21
C ARG A 233 0.28 17.20 -0.24
N ALA A 234 0.09 15.89 -0.37
CA ALA A 234 1.13 14.98 -0.86
C ALA A 234 1.55 15.32 -2.30
N LYS A 235 0.61 15.66 -3.19
CA LYS A 235 0.89 16.12 -4.56
C LYS A 235 1.76 17.38 -4.56
N ALA A 236 1.38 18.38 -3.77
CA ALA A 236 2.13 19.64 -3.67
C ALA A 236 3.57 19.39 -3.21
N LEU A 237 3.76 18.57 -2.15
CA LEU A 237 5.09 18.20 -1.65
C LEU A 237 5.91 17.37 -2.64
N ALA A 238 5.25 16.53 -3.43
CA ALA A 238 5.88 15.72 -4.46
C ALA A 238 6.17 16.52 -5.76
N GLY A 239 5.70 17.77 -5.87
CA GLY A 239 5.78 18.57 -7.09
C GLY A 239 4.99 17.97 -8.26
N LEU A 240 3.89 17.27 -7.96
CA LEU A 240 2.89 16.83 -8.92
C LEU A 240 1.83 17.95 -9.05
N GLY A 241 2.19 19.07 -9.65
CA GLY A 241 1.30 20.22 -9.88
C GLY A 241 0.22 19.91 -10.93
N GLU A 242 -0.66 20.88 -11.22
CA GLU A 242 -1.88 20.81 -12.05
C GLU A 242 -1.73 20.28 -13.50
N SER A 243 -0.56 19.80 -13.91
CA SER A 243 -0.25 19.38 -15.27
C SER A 243 -0.72 17.96 -15.68
N LEU A 244 -1.54 17.27 -14.89
CA LEU A 244 -2.04 15.94 -15.24
C LEU A 244 -3.46 15.93 -15.86
N THR A 245 -3.97 17.09 -16.32
CA THR A 245 -5.22 17.17 -17.10
C THR A 245 -5.09 16.66 -18.54
N GLY A 246 -4.00 15.96 -18.87
CA GLY A 246 -3.65 15.50 -20.23
C GLY A 246 -4.04 14.06 -20.57
N LEU A 247 -4.77 13.32 -19.72
CA LEU A 247 -5.39 12.05 -20.10
C LEU A 247 -6.72 12.33 -20.82
N GLY A 248 -6.63 12.83 -22.06
CA GLY A 248 -7.74 12.88 -22.99
C GLY A 248 -8.29 11.45 -23.21
N PRO A 249 -9.59 11.30 -23.55
CA PRO A 249 -10.16 9.98 -23.82
C PRO A 249 -9.41 9.33 -24.97
N ALA A 250 -8.93 8.10 -24.75
CA ALA A 250 -8.31 7.29 -25.77
C ALA A 250 -9.25 7.27 -27.00
N GLY A 251 -8.75 7.74 -28.12
CA GLY A 251 -9.46 7.78 -29.40
C GLY A 251 -10.00 6.40 -29.77
N ARG A 252 -11.21 6.42 -30.30
CA ARG A 252 -12.00 5.29 -30.82
C ARG A 252 -11.24 4.47 -31.84
#